data_ee341c8b58474b1f601b8618b3848998
#
_entry.id   ee341c8b58474b1f601b8618b3848998
#
_cell.length_a   1.000
_cell.length_b   1.000
_cell.length_c   1.000
_cell.angle_alpha   90.00
_cell.angle_beta   90.00
_cell.angle_gamma   90.00
#
_symmetry.space_group_name_H-M   'P 1'
#
loop_
_entity.id
_entity.type
_entity.pdbx_description
1 polymer ?
#
loop_
_entity_poly.entity_id
_entity_poly.type
_entity_poly.pdbx_seq_one_letter_code
_entity_poly.pdbx_strand_id
1 'polypeptide(L)'
;MLAIAISRFRNAKTVRFTQGATLARDERVYYCVMDTFEIITKEDVARAVYEAIPRIACELPGDVLAALEEARKAEGPTRGAFVLDQLIENARIAACDQVPICQDTGTVWVCLEAGPDMLVPGDVFAFVNDAVARAYDEARLRKSVVRDALFDRANTGDNTPAFTDMHFVDRPGARVHVMLKGGGSDNASRVVMLAPGAGREGVVNEIMDCVRVKAANACPPLVVGIGVGSTFDKVAHLAKSALLRPVGERSSDPRAAAFEQEMLDAINATGMGPGALGGRTLALDVHVETAPCHIAALPLAINMGCSAMRRATVELAPASKGRGGR
;
A
#
# COMPACT_ATOMS: atom_id res chain seq x y z
N MET A 1 -25.69 -26.75 12.40
CA MET A 1 -26.69 -25.67 12.42
C MET A 1 -26.01 -24.41 11.91
N LEU A 2 -26.22 -24.04 10.66
CA LEU A 2 -25.72 -22.80 10.13
C LEU A 2 -26.97 -21.98 9.74
N ALA A 3 -27.34 -20.99 10.56
CA ALA A 3 -28.37 -20.03 10.21
C ALA A 3 -27.69 -18.79 9.66
N ILE A 4 -27.79 -18.55 8.36
CA ILE A 4 -27.40 -17.30 7.76
C ILE A 4 -28.63 -16.38 7.79
N ALA A 5 -28.60 -15.39 8.68
CA ALA A 5 -29.60 -14.33 8.72
C ALA A 5 -29.19 -13.25 7.71
N ILE A 6 -29.87 -13.20 6.58
CA ILE A 6 -29.75 -12.06 5.65
C ILE A 6 -30.79 -11.04 6.10
N SER A 7 -30.38 -10.01 6.83
CA SER A 7 -31.24 -8.90 7.22
C SER A 7 -30.92 -7.66 6.39
N ARG A 8 -31.96 -7.16 5.73
CA ARG A 8 -32.10 -5.87 5.05
C ARG A 8 -31.64 -5.78 3.60
N PHE A 9 -32.42 -6.42 2.72
CA PHE A 9 -32.67 -5.82 1.41
C PHE A 9 -34.16 -5.52 1.28
N ARG A 10 -34.52 -4.33 0.89
CA ARG A 10 -35.92 -3.99 0.56
C ARG A 10 -36.32 -4.86 -0.60
N ASN A 11 -37.25 -5.80 -0.37
CA ASN A 11 -37.84 -6.79 -1.29
C ASN A 11 -37.19 -8.18 -1.36
N ALA A 12 -36.34 -8.59 -0.42
CA ALA A 12 -35.91 -9.98 -0.34
C ALA A 12 -36.88 -10.77 0.55
N LYS A 13 -37.47 -11.82 0.03
CA LYS A 13 -38.23 -12.80 0.85
C LYS A 13 -37.26 -13.56 1.73
N THR A 14 -37.49 -13.55 3.03
CA THR A 14 -36.69 -14.29 4.01
C THR A 14 -36.82 -15.79 3.74
N VAL A 15 -35.73 -16.45 3.37
CA VAL A 15 -35.67 -17.91 3.24
C VAL A 15 -35.24 -18.49 4.59
N ARG A 16 -36.11 -19.24 5.25
CA ARG A 16 -35.79 -20.01 6.46
C ARG A 16 -35.54 -21.46 6.05
N PHE A 17 -34.38 -21.99 6.43
CA PHE A 17 -34.10 -23.42 6.30
C PHE A 17 -34.42 -24.11 7.62
N THR A 18 -35.26 -25.13 7.60
CA THR A 18 -35.51 -26.05 8.73
C THR A 18 -34.83 -27.38 8.46
N GLN A 19 -34.32 -28.01 9.52
CA GLN A 19 -33.70 -29.34 9.44
C GLN A 19 -34.69 -30.35 8.84
N GLY A 20 -34.31 -31.02 7.76
CA GLY A 20 -35.07 -32.08 7.13
C GLY A 20 -35.76 -31.77 5.80
N ALA A 21 -35.63 -30.54 5.25
CA ALA A 21 -36.16 -30.23 3.94
C ALA A 21 -35.20 -30.72 2.84
N THR A 22 -35.66 -31.64 1.99
CA THR A 22 -35.01 -32.00 0.74
C THR A 22 -35.10 -30.74 -0.15
N LEU A 23 -33.95 -30.11 -0.44
CA LEU A 23 -33.88 -28.97 -1.35
C LEU A 23 -34.32 -29.40 -2.74
N ALA A 24 -35.52 -29.04 -3.15
CA ALA A 24 -35.80 -28.91 -4.58
C ALA A 24 -34.87 -27.81 -5.09
N ARG A 25 -33.99 -28.16 -6.02
CA ARG A 25 -33.11 -27.21 -6.71
C ARG A 25 -33.96 -26.21 -7.48
N ASP A 26 -34.38 -25.12 -6.84
CA ASP A 26 -34.92 -23.99 -7.57
C ASP A 26 -33.72 -23.17 -8.07
N GLU A 27 -33.25 -23.49 -9.27
CA GLU A 27 -32.16 -22.80 -9.95
C GLU A 27 -32.38 -21.28 -9.98
N ARG A 28 -33.63 -20.82 -9.96
CA ARG A 28 -34.00 -19.40 -9.98
C ARG A 28 -33.56 -18.63 -8.73
N VAL A 29 -33.49 -19.26 -7.56
CA VAL A 29 -33.03 -18.60 -6.34
C VAL A 29 -31.51 -18.37 -6.38
N TYR A 30 -30.77 -19.33 -6.92
CA TYR A 30 -29.32 -19.19 -7.13
C TYR A 30 -28.98 -18.08 -8.12
N TYR A 31 -29.70 -18.00 -9.23
CA TYR A 31 -29.52 -16.95 -10.24
C TYR A 31 -29.84 -15.55 -9.68
N CYS A 32 -30.86 -15.40 -8.84
CA CYS A 32 -31.26 -14.10 -8.30
C CYS A 32 -30.24 -13.54 -7.25
N VAL A 33 -29.51 -14.40 -6.53
CA VAL A 33 -28.46 -13.98 -5.59
C VAL A 33 -27.18 -13.64 -6.34
N MET A 34 -26.83 -14.43 -7.38
CA MET A 34 -25.62 -14.20 -8.17
C MET A 34 -25.71 -12.94 -9.05
N ASP A 35 -26.92 -12.46 -9.36
CA ASP A 35 -27.12 -11.22 -10.13
C ASP A 35 -26.81 -9.94 -9.35
N THR A 36 -26.64 -10.03 -8.04
CA THR A 36 -26.36 -8.87 -7.16
C THR A 36 -24.89 -8.71 -6.79
N PHE A 37 -24.05 -9.74 -7.03
CA PHE A 37 -22.62 -9.70 -6.72
C PHE A 37 -21.79 -9.63 -8.00
N GLU A 38 -20.71 -8.90 -7.90
CA GLU A 38 -19.68 -8.86 -8.94
C GLU A 38 -18.54 -9.80 -8.55
N ILE A 39 -17.96 -10.48 -9.55
CA ILE A 39 -16.90 -11.46 -9.33
C ILE A 39 -15.55 -10.83 -9.65
N ILE A 40 -14.63 -10.90 -8.68
CA ILE A 40 -13.22 -10.58 -8.90
C ILE A 40 -12.51 -11.86 -9.32
N THR A 41 -11.99 -11.89 -10.54
CA THR A 41 -11.23 -13.04 -11.01
C THR A 41 -9.73 -12.88 -10.73
N LYS A 42 -9.01 -14.00 -10.65
CA LYS A 42 -7.54 -14.01 -10.55
C LYS A 42 -6.89 -13.37 -11.78
N GLU A 43 -7.55 -13.46 -12.94
CA GLU A 43 -7.14 -12.80 -14.18
C GLU A 43 -7.22 -11.28 -14.10
N ASP A 44 -8.27 -10.72 -13.45
CA ASP A 44 -8.44 -9.28 -13.27
C ASP A 44 -7.35 -8.71 -12.34
N VAL A 45 -7.08 -9.39 -11.24
CA VAL A 45 -6.01 -8.99 -10.30
C VAL A 45 -4.65 -9.08 -10.97
N ALA A 46 -4.34 -10.19 -11.64
CA ALA A 46 -3.08 -10.36 -12.35
C ALA A 46 -2.86 -9.32 -13.46
N ARG A 47 -3.92 -9.00 -14.22
CA ARG A 47 -3.88 -7.95 -15.24
C ARG A 47 -3.59 -6.58 -14.63
N ALA A 48 -4.29 -6.21 -13.56
CA ALA A 48 -4.07 -4.94 -12.87
C ALA A 48 -2.62 -4.81 -12.36
N VAL A 49 -2.05 -5.88 -11.81
CA VAL A 49 -0.66 -5.93 -11.34
C VAL A 49 0.31 -5.80 -12.52
N TYR A 50 0.10 -6.57 -13.59
CA TYR A 50 0.95 -6.55 -14.77
C TYR A 50 1.02 -5.17 -15.42
N GLU A 51 -0.13 -4.50 -15.59
CA GLU A 51 -0.22 -3.18 -16.23
C GLU A 51 0.33 -2.07 -15.31
N ALA A 52 0.19 -2.20 -13.98
CA ALA A 52 0.67 -1.20 -13.04
C ALA A 52 2.20 -1.16 -12.93
N ILE A 53 2.87 -2.32 -12.92
CA ILE A 53 4.32 -2.42 -12.64
C ILE A 53 5.18 -1.57 -13.59
N PRO A 54 5.11 -1.68 -14.92
CA PRO A 54 5.94 -0.88 -15.83
C PRO A 54 5.71 0.61 -15.64
N ARG A 55 4.45 1.01 -15.52
CA ARG A 55 4.06 2.40 -15.36
C ARG A 55 4.66 3.01 -14.08
N ILE A 56 4.42 2.40 -12.91
CA ILE A 56 4.92 2.96 -11.64
C ILE A 56 6.43 2.79 -11.46
N ALA A 57 7.08 1.92 -12.24
CA ALA A 57 8.53 1.83 -12.27
C ALA A 57 9.17 3.04 -12.95
N CYS A 58 8.51 3.65 -13.92
CA CYS A 58 9.01 4.76 -14.73
C CYS A 58 8.39 6.11 -14.37
N GLU A 59 7.17 6.11 -13.80
CA GLU A 59 6.41 7.32 -13.54
C GLU A 59 6.15 7.49 -12.04
N LEU A 60 6.54 8.63 -11.46
CA LEU A 60 6.11 8.99 -10.11
C LEU A 60 4.60 9.27 -10.08
N PRO A 61 3.89 8.89 -9.00
CA PRO A 61 2.54 9.40 -8.76
C PRO A 61 2.52 10.93 -8.79
N GLY A 62 1.48 11.51 -9.39
CA GLY A 62 1.39 12.95 -9.58
C GLY A 62 1.44 13.76 -8.28
N ASP A 63 0.88 13.22 -7.19
CA ASP A 63 0.94 13.81 -5.85
C ASP A 63 2.38 13.89 -5.30
N VAL A 64 3.18 12.85 -5.54
CA VAL A 64 4.59 12.82 -5.10
C VAL A 64 5.42 13.82 -5.92
N LEU A 65 5.24 13.85 -7.23
CA LEU A 65 5.97 14.81 -8.09
C LEU A 65 5.60 16.24 -7.72
N ALA A 66 4.33 16.56 -7.55
CA ALA A 66 3.89 17.88 -7.11
C ALA A 66 4.48 18.27 -5.74
N ALA A 67 4.53 17.34 -4.80
CA ALA A 67 5.14 17.59 -3.49
C ALA A 67 6.65 17.84 -3.57
N LEU A 68 7.37 17.15 -4.45
CA LEU A 68 8.78 17.43 -4.71
C LEU A 68 8.99 18.83 -5.29
N GLU A 69 8.13 19.26 -6.22
CA GLU A 69 8.19 20.59 -6.83
C GLU A 69 7.88 21.70 -5.82
N GLU A 70 6.90 21.50 -4.93
CA GLU A 70 6.62 22.43 -3.83
C GLU A 70 7.77 22.48 -2.80
N ALA A 71 8.31 21.31 -2.42
CA ALA A 71 9.47 21.25 -1.55
C ALA A 71 10.66 22.01 -2.15
N ARG A 72 10.87 21.90 -3.47
CA ARG A 72 11.92 22.63 -4.18
C ARG A 72 11.74 24.14 -4.10
N LYS A 73 10.53 24.63 -4.24
CA LYS A 73 10.23 26.08 -4.11
C LYS A 73 10.52 26.59 -2.69
N ALA A 74 10.19 25.79 -1.67
CA ALA A 74 10.36 26.12 -0.27
C ALA A 74 11.82 26.05 0.21
N GLU A 75 12.67 25.25 -0.44
CA GLU A 75 14.02 24.93 0.05
C GLU A 75 14.99 26.11 -0.04
N GLY A 76 14.80 27.03 -0.99
CA GLY A 76 15.74 28.14 -1.25
C GLY A 76 17.06 27.65 -1.87
N PRO A 77 18.15 28.46 -1.80
CA PRO A 77 19.43 28.15 -2.45
C PRO A 77 20.31 27.28 -1.54
N THR A 78 19.94 26.02 -1.31
CA THR A 78 20.62 25.07 -0.43
C THR A 78 21.13 23.85 -1.19
N ARG A 79 21.90 22.97 -0.55
CA ARG A 79 22.25 21.66 -1.10
C ARG A 79 21.01 20.80 -1.29
N GLY A 80 20.02 20.92 -0.40
CA GLY A 80 18.73 20.26 -0.53
C GLY A 80 18.00 20.64 -1.81
N ALA A 81 18.06 21.92 -2.21
CA ALA A 81 17.49 22.38 -3.48
C ALA A 81 18.11 21.66 -4.68
N PHE A 82 19.44 21.51 -4.71
CA PHE A 82 20.12 20.78 -5.77
C PHE A 82 19.68 19.31 -5.84
N VAL A 83 19.53 18.66 -4.67
CA VAL A 83 19.02 17.27 -4.60
C VAL A 83 17.61 17.19 -5.18
N LEU A 84 16.71 18.11 -4.80
CA LEU A 84 15.35 18.15 -5.33
C LEU A 84 15.31 18.38 -6.83
N ASP A 85 16.15 19.27 -7.36
CA ASP A 85 16.29 19.49 -8.82
C ASP A 85 16.67 18.17 -9.53
N GLN A 86 17.63 17.40 -8.97
CA GLN A 86 18.02 16.11 -9.54
C GLN A 86 16.91 15.07 -9.48
N LEU A 87 16.15 15.01 -8.38
CA LEU A 87 15.04 14.07 -8.23
C LEU A 87 13.90 14.37 -9.20
N ILE A 88 13.55 15.65 -9.37
CA ILE A 88 12.51 16.09 -10.31
C ILE A 88 12.94 15.82 -11.76
N GLU A 89 14.17 16.15 -12.10
CA GLU A 89 14.69 15.89 -13.44
C GLU A 89 14.78 14.40 -13.74
N ASN A 90 15.25 13.58 -12.77
CA ASN A 90 15.26 12.13 -12.90
C ASN A 90 13.84 11.56 -13.14
N ALA A 91 12.84 12.07 -12.44
CA ALA A 91 11.45 11.65 -12.65
C ALA A 91 10.93 11.98 -14.05
N ARG A 92 11.31 13.17 -14.59
CA ARG A 92 10.94 13.58 -15.94
C ARG A 92 11.61 12.73 -17.01
N ILE A 93 12.92 12.48 -16.88
CA ILE A 93 13.66 11.61 -17.78
C ILE A 93 13.07 10.20 -17.75
N ALA A 94 12.83 9.64 -16.57
CA ALA A 94 12.28 8.30 -16.42
C ALA A 94 10.93 8.14 -17.12
N ALA A 95 10.05 9.13 -16.96
CA ALA A 95 8.73 9.13 -17.61
C ALA A 95 8.83 9.34 -19.14
N CYS A 96 9.71 10.22 -19.60
CA CYS A 96 9.90 10.51 -21.03
C CYS A 96 10.50 9.31 -21.77
N ASP A 97 11.57 8.75 -21.22
CA ASP A 97 12.37 7.72 -21.88
C ASP A 97 11.88 6.29 -21.52
N GLN A 98 10.85 6.18 -20.66
CA GLN A 98 10.29 4.92 -20.16
C GLN A 98 11.37 4.01 -19.56
N VAL A 99 12.23 4.60 -18.73
CA VAL A 99 13.28 3.91 -17.97
C VAL A 99 12.99 3.94 -16.48
N PRO A 100 13.44 2.95 -15.69
CA PRO A 100 13.17 2.92 -14.26
C PRO A 100 13.71 4.16 -13.52
N ILE A 101 12.88 4.74 -12.64
CA ILE A 101 13.25 5.91 -11.82
C ILE A 101 14.45 5.60 -10.90
N CYS A 102 14.58 4.34 -10.48
CA CYS A 102 15.62 3.89 -9.56
C CYS A 102 16.17 2.54 -9.99
N GLN A 103 17.48 2.32 -9.76
CA GLN A 103 18.11 1.01 -9.99
C GLN A 103 17.55 -0.08 -9.07
N ASP A 104 17.02 0.29 -7.89
CA ASP A 104 16.26 -0.62 -7.05
C ASP A 104 14.79 -0.58 -7.46
N THR A 105 14.38 -1.52 -8.27
CA THR A 105 13.00 -1.64 -8.75
C THR A 105 12.06 -2.24 -7.71
N GLY A 106 12.61 -2.69 -6.58
CA GLY A 106 11.86 -3.06 -5.37
C GLY A 106 11.26 -4.45 -5.39
N THR A 107 10.67 -4.82 -4.27
CA THR A 107 9.74 -5.96 -4.14
C THR A 107 8.33 -5.52 -4.47
N VAL A 108 7.52 -6.42 -5.02
CA VAL A 108 6.12 -6.13 -5.36
C VAL A 108 5.24 -6.46 -4.18
N TRP A 109 4.51 -5.47 -3.69
CA TRP A 109 3.43 -5.66 -2.73
C TRP A 109 2.11 -5.39 -3.41
N VAL A 110 1.15 -6.31 -3.23
CA VAL A 110 -0.19 -6.24 -3.81
C VAL A 110 -1.21 -6.37 -2.70
N CYS A 111 -2.14 -5.44 -2.61
CA CYS A 111 -3.24 -5.51 -1.66
C CYS A 111 -4.58 -5.40 -2.41
N LEU A 112 -5.45 -6.38 -2.20
CA LEU A 112 -6.82 -6.36 -2.72
C LEU A 112 -7.77 -5.88 -1.62
N GLU A 113 -8.49 -4.79 -1.89
CA GLU A 113 -9.68 -4.39 -1.13
C GLU A 113 -10.93 -4.87 -1.86
N ALA A 114 -11.81 -5.61 -1.17
CA ALA A 114 -13.06 -6.10 -1.70
C ALA A 114 -14.24 -5.56 -0.87
N GLY A 115 -15.20 -4.95 -1.53
CA GLY A 115 -16.43 -4.44 -0.94
C GLY A 115 -17.49 -5.50 -0.69
N PRO A 116 -18.61 -5.13 -0.04
CA PRO A 116 -19.66 -6.05 0.36
C PRO A 116 -20.47 -6.62 -0.83
N ASP A 117 -20.32 -6.04 -2.01
CA ASP A 117 -20.94 -6.43 -3.27
C ASP A 117 -20.04 -7.35 -4.12
N MET A 118 -18.85 -7.71 -3.63
CA MET A 118 -17.85 -8.46 -4.39
C MET A 118 -17.78 -9.92 -3.94
N LEU A 119 -17.67 -10.85 -4.90
CA LEU A 119 -17.33 -12.25 -4.68
C LEU A 119 -15.88 -12.51 -5.11
N VAL A 120 -15.13 -13.16 -4.23
CA VAL A 120 -13.74 -13.55 -4.46
C VAL A 120 -13.65 -15.08 -4.45
N PRO A 121 -13.73 -15.75 -5.61
CA PRO A 121 -13.69 -17.20 -5.69
C PRO A 121 -12.25 -17.72 -5.67
N GLY A 122 -11.96 -18.58 -4.70
CA GLY A 122 -10.68 -19.30 -4.61
C GLY A 122 -9.48 -18.41 -4.31
N ASP A 123 -8.31 -18.81 -4.82
CA ASP A 123 -7.07 -18.02 -4.70
C ASP A 123 -7.02 -16.95 -5.78
N VAL A 124 -7.42 -15.74 -5.41
CA VAL A 124 -7.47 -14.59 -6.28
C VAL A 124 -6.08 -14.09 -6.72
N PHE A 125 -5.02 -14.48 -6.00
CA PHE A 125 -3.64 -14.11 -6.30
C PHE A 125 -2.86 -15.18 -7.10
N ALA A 126 -3.50 -16.28 -7.48
CA ALA A 126 -2.83 -17.43 -8.11
C ALA A 126 -1.97 -17.07 -9.33
N PHE A 127 -2.32 -16.02 -10.09
CA PHE A 127 -1.59 -15.59 -11.28
C PHE A 127 -0.74 -14.33 -11.09
N VAL A 128 -0.66 -13.81 -9.87
CA VAL A 128 0.09 -12.57 -9.60
C VAL A 128 1.59 -12.76 -9.81
N ASN A 129 2.15 -13.90 -9.41
CA ASN A 129 3.57 -14.16 -9.61
C ASN A 129 3.94 -14.22 -11.10
N ASP A 130 3.13 -14.87 -11.93
CA ASP A 130 3.35 -14.91 -13.38
C ASP A 130 3.26 -13.50 -14.00
N ALA A 131 2.32 -12.68 -13.52
CA ALA A 131 2.17 -11.28 -13.94
C ALA A 131 3.42 -10.46 -13.56
N VAL A 132 3.94 -10.61 -12.34
CA VAL A 132 5.15 -9.94 -11.87
C VAL A 132 6.37 -10.37 -12.71
N ALA A 133 6.58 -11.69 -12.88
CA ALA A 133 7.72 -12.21 -13.64
C ALA A 133 7.74 -11.64 -15.07
N ARG A 134 6.59 -11.66 -15.74
CA ARG A 134 6.45 -11.12 -17.11
C ARG A 134 6.67 -9.61 -17.14
N ALA A 135 6.05 -8.84 -16.24
CA ALA A 135 6.19 -7.39 -16.21
C ALA A 135 7.65 -6.95 -15.96
N TYR A 136 8.36 -7.65 -15.05
CA TYR A 136 9.77 -7.37 -14.77
C TYR A 136 10.70 -7.73 -15.92
N ASP A 137 10.39 -8.79 -16.67
CA ASP A 137 11.19 -9.18 -17.82
C ASP A 137 10.98 -8.25 -19.01
N GLU A 138 9.73 -8.01 -19.38
CA GLU A 138 9.36 -7.17 -20.53
C GLU A 138 9.78 -5.69 -20.34
N ALA A 139 9.62 -5.15 -19.12
CA ALA A 139 10.07 -3.80 -18.79
C ALA A 139 11.58 -3.71 -18.41
N ARG A 140 12.32 -4.83 -18.51
CA ARG A 140 13.75 -4.93 -18.19
C ARG A 140 14.10 -4.40 -16.80
N LEU A 141 13.24 -4.66 -15.83
CA LEU A 141 13.44 -4.23 -14.45
C LEU A 141 14.44 -5.15 -13.75
N ARG A 142 15.22 -4.58 -12.81
CA ARG A 142 16.17 -5.35 -12.02
C ARG A 142 15.44 -6.31 -11.07
N LYS A 143 15.79 -7.59 -11.10
CA LYS A 143 15.26 -8.59 -10.19
C LYS A 143 16.02 -8.52 -8.85
N SER A 144 15.31 -8.32 -7.74
CA SER A 144 15.90 -8.04 -6.42
C SER A 144 15.49 -9.04 -5.33
N VAL A 145 14.62 -10.00 -5.65
CA VAL A 145 14.15 -11.01 -4.70
C VAL A 145 15.10 -12.19 -4.62
N VAL A 146 15.35 -12.69 -3.41
CA VAL A 146 16.15 -13.90 -3.15
C VAL A 146 15.22 -15.02 -2.71
N ARG A 147 15.61 -16.29 -3.02
CA ARG A 147 14.81 -17.49 -2.75
C ARG A 147 14.58 -17.71 -1.27
N ASP A 148 15.59 -17.44 -0.46
CA ASP A 148 15.54 -17.57 0.98
C ASP A 148 16.38 -16.47 1.63
N ALA A 149 15.91 -15.93 2.75
CA ALA A 149 16.57 -14.80 3.39
C ALA A 149 17.84 -15.20 4.16
N LEU A 150 17.96 -16.46 4.60
CA LEU A 150 18.99 -16.92 5.51
C LEU A 150 19.93 -17.97 4.87
N PHE A 151 19.37 -19.00 4.24
CA PHE A 151 20.13 -20.18 3.82
C PHE A 151 20.52 -20.16 2.34
N ASP A 152 19.62 -19.75 1.45
CA ASP A 152 19.86 -19.65 0.01
C ASP A 152 19.52 -18.24 -0.52
N ARG A 153 20.47 -17.33 -0.42
CA ARG A 153 20.32 -15.97 -0.91
C ARG A 153 20.49 -15.83 -2.43
N ALA A 154 20.33 -16.91 -3.19
CA ALA A 154 20.33 -16.86 -4.63
C ALA A 154 19.14 -16.06 -5.15
N ASN A 155 19.39 -15.21 -6.16
CA ASN A 155 18.33 -14.42 -6.80
C ASN A 155 17.30 -15.34 -7.48
N THR A 156 16.02 -15.00 -7.39
CA THR A 156 14.96 -15.79 -8.03
C THR A 156 15.00 -15.71 -9.56
N GLY A 157 15.54 -14.59 -10.09
CA GLY A 157 15.67 -14.37 -11.53
C GLY A 157 14.44 -13.75 -12.19
N ASP A 158 13.31 -13.68 -11.48
CA ASP A 158 12.03 -13.20 -11.98
C ASP A 158 11.34 -12.16 -11.09
N ASN A 159 11.96 -11.83 -9.96
CA ASN A 159 11.44 -10.93 -8.92
C ASN A 159 10.18 -11.43 -8.19
N THR A 160 9.96 -12.73 -8.17
CA THR A 160 8.87 -13.37 -7.41
C THR A 160 9.39 -13.98 -6.10
N PRO A 161 8.51 -14.24 -5.09
CA PRO A 161 7.08 -13.97 -5.12
C PRO A 161 6.74 -12.50 -4.90
N ALA A 162 5.55 -12.08 -5.33
CA ALA A 162 4.90 -10.89 -4.80
C ALA A 162 4.41 -11.15 -3.36
N PHE A 163 4.35 -10.09 -2.56
CA PHE A 163 3.81 -10.15 -1.21
C PHE A 163 2.36 -9.65 -1.25
N THR A 164 1.41 -10.53 -0.95
CA THR A 164 -0.01 -10.26 -1.17
C THR A 164 -0.79 -10.17 0.12
N ASP A 165 -1.73 -9.22 0.19
CA ASP A 165 -2.68 -9.02 1.28
C ASP A 165 -4.09 -8.84 0.70
N MET A 166 -5.13 -9.16 1.49
CA MET A 166 -6.51 -8.94 1.14
C MET A 166 -7.30 -8.41 2.34
N HIS A 167 -8.15 -7.40 2.09
CA HIS A 167 -9.02 -6.81 3.10
C HIS A 167 -10.45 -6.65 2.58
N PHE A 168 -11.42 -6.88 3.46
CA PHE A 168 -12.80 -6.49 3.22
C PHE A 168 -13.02 -5.07 3.72
N VAL A 169 -13.70 -4.26 2.92
CA VAL A 169 -13.99 -2.86 3.21
C VAL A 169 -15.49 -2.58 3.06
N ASP A 170 -16.01 -1.57 3.76
CA ASP A 170 -17.43 -1.20 3.66
C ASP A 170 -17.77 -0.41 2.38
N ARG A 171 -16.78 -0.08 1.58
CA ARG A 171 -16.93 0.60 0.29
C ARG A 171 -17.30 -0.40 -0.81
N PRO A 172 -18.32 -0.13 -1.66
CA PRO A 172 -18.62 -0.95 -2.82
C PRO A 172 -17.47 -1.04 -3.83
N GLY A 173 -17.44 -2.12 -4.60
CA GLY A 173 -16.43 -2.39 -5.63
C GLY A 173 -15.15 -2.97 -5.07
N ALA A 174 -14.12 -3.07 -5.91
CA ALA A 174 -12.82 -3.60 -5.53
C ALA A 174 -11.67 -2.74 -6.05
N ARG A 175 -10.56 -2.73 -5.28
CA ARG A 175 -9.31 -2.05 -5.61
C ARG A 175 -8.13 -2.98 -5.48
N VAL A 176 -7.24 -2.90 -6.44
CA VAL A 176 -5.90 -3.50 -6.34
C VAL A 176 -4.88 -2.39 -6.13
N HIS A 177 -4.22 -2.40 -4.99
CA HIS A 177 -3.08 -1.55 -4.71
C HIS A 177 -1.80 -2.29 -5.09
N VAL A 178 -0.94 -1.63 -5.85
CA VAL A 178 0.37 -2.16 -6.24
C VAL A 178 1.45 -1.18 -5.79
N MET A 179 2.44 -1.68 -5.07
CA MET A 179 3.58 -0.88 -4.60
C MET A 179 4.90 -1.60 -4.92
N LEU A 180 5.85 -0.86 -5.50
CA LEU A 180 7.22 -1.34 -5.69
C LEU A 180 8.08 -0.77 -4.57
N LYS A 181 8.34 -1.60 -3.54
CA LYS A 181 9.01 -1.20 -2.30
C LYS A 181 10.51 -1.47 -2.37
N GLY A 182 11.29 -0.38 -2.43
CA GLY A 182 12.75 -0.46 -2.45
C GLY A 182 13.34 -0.94 -1.12
N GLY A 183 14.39 -1.77 -1.18
CA GLY A 183 15.04 -2.37 -0.02
C GLY A 183 15.63 -1.34 0.94
N GLY A 184 16.18 -0.22 0.47
CA GLY A 184 16.72 0.82 1.33
C GLY A 184 15.68 1.43 2.27
N SER A 185 14.53 1.81 1.73
CA SER A 185 13.44 2.37 2.52
C SER A 185 12.73 1.32 3.39
N ASP A 186 12.70 0.05 2.95
CA ASP A 186 12.13 -1.02 3.75
C ASP A 186 13.03 -1.35 4.96
N ASN A 187 14.35 -1.41 4.76
CA ASN A 187 15.33 -1.59 5.84
C ASN A 187 15.37 -0.43 6.85
N ALA A 188 14.93 0.75 6.45
CA ALA A 188 14.79 1.91 7.32
C ALA A 188 13.54 1.86 8.21
N SER A 189 12.63 0.94 7.94
CA SER A 189 11.39 0.77 8.69
C SER A 189 11.63 0.10 10.04
N ARG A 190 10.66 0.22 10.97
CA ARG A 190 10.76 -0.30 12.34
C ARG A 190 9.40 -0.78 12.84
N VAL A 191 9.40 -1.87 13.56
CA VAL A 191 8.26 -2.36 14.37
C VAL A 191 8.73 -2.48 15.81
N VAL A 192 7.94 -1.99 16.76
CA VAL A 192 8.23 -2.07 18.18
C VAL A 192 6.96 -2.26 19.00
N MET A 193 7.09 -2.99 20.12
CA MET A 193 6.03 -3.15 21.12
C MET A 193 6.38 -2.25 22.30
N LEU A 194 5.75 -1.10 22.39
CA LEU A 194 5.93 -0.19 23.53
C LEU A 194 5.08 -0.66 24.72
N ALA A 195 5.53 -0.33 25.92
CA ALA A 195 4.69 -0.46 27.10
C ALA A 195 3.56 0.59 27.03
N PRO A 196 2.32 0.27 27.45
CA PRO A 196 1.20 1.22 27.42
C PRO A 196 1.48 2.52 28.15
N GLY A 197 2.26 2.46 29.24
CA GLY A 197 2.68 3.64 30.01
C GLY A 197 3.61 4.60 29.27
N ALA A 198 4.21 4.19 28.15
CA ALA A 198 4.98 5.09 27.30
C ALA A 198 4.09 6.15 26.62
N GLY A 199 2.82 5.82 26.41
CA GLY A 199 1.81 6.74 25.89
C GLY A 199 2.22 7.42 24.59
N ARG A 200 1.61 8.58 24.34
CA ARG A 200 1.88 9.37 23.13
C ARG A 200 3.33 9.84 23.04
N GLU A 201 3.92 10.23 24.15
CA GLU A 201 5.32 10.69 24.20
C GLU A 201 6.28 9.59 23.77
N GLY A 202 6.09 8.35 24.24
CA GLY A 202 6.89 7.20 23.82
C GLY A 202 6.75 6.91 22.32
N VAL A 203 5.55 7.07 21.75
CA VAL A 203 5.33 6.95 20.30
C VAL A 203 6.11 8.01 19.54
N VAL A 204 6.03 9.29 19.94
CA VAL A 204 6.78 10.38 19.30
C VAL A 204 8.29 10.14 19.38
N ASN A 205 8.79 9.78 20.55
CA ASN A 205 10.22 9.52 20.75
C ASN A 205 10.74 8.39 19.87
N GLU A 206 9.97 7.31 19.74
CA GLU A 206 10.34 6.16 18.91
C GLU A 206 10.32 6.49 17.42
N ILE A 207 9.34 7.28 16.96
CA ILE A 207 9.28 7.78 15.58
C ILE A 207 10.51 8.64 15.29
N MET A 208 10.80 9.61 16.15
CA MET A 208 11.92 10.53 15.96
C MET A 208 13.28 9.84 16.05
N ASP A 209 13.41 8.83 16.92
CA ASP A 209 14.63 8.00 16.98
C ASP A 209 14.81 7.20 15.70
N CYS A 210 13.75 6.54 15.20
CA CYS A 210 13.79 5.82 13.92
C CYS A 210 14.21 6.74 12.78
N VAL A 211 13.65 7.95 12.71
CA VAL A 211 13.98 8.94 11.68
C VAL A 211 15.45 9.36 11.78
N ARG A 212 15.92 9.75 12.96
CA ARG A 212 17.31 10.20 13.14
C ARG A 212 18.34 9.14 12.76
N VAL A 213 18.04 7.88 13.05
CA VAL A 213 18.98 6.76 12.80
C VAL A 213 18.90 6.23 11.38
N LYS A 214 17.71 6.26 10.75
CA LYS A 214 17.44 5.49 9.53
C LYS A 214 17.12 6.33 8.29
N ALA A 215 16.62 7.56 8.45
CA ALA A 215 16.09 8.35 7.34
C ALA A 215 17.12 8.59 6.22
N ALA A 216 18.39 8.81 6.57
CA ALA A 216 19.46 9.02 5.59
C ALA A 216 19.61 7.85 4.61
N ASN A 217 19.38 6.62 5.08
CA ASN A 217 19.48 5.40 4.28
C ASN A 217 18.22 5.10 3.44
N ALA A 218 17.15 5.87 3.64
CA ALA A 218 15.87 5.68 2.97
C ALA A 218 15.68 6.59 1.73
N CYS A 219 16.72 7.28 1.30
CA CYS A 219 16.70 8.21 0.15
C CYS A 219 15.62 9.30 0.28
N PRO A 220 15.76 10.24 1.26
CA PRO A 220 14.81 11.33 1.44
C PRO A 220 14.81 12.35 0.28
N PRO A 221 13.68 13.08 0.06
CA PRO A 221 12.56 13.25 0.99
C PRO A 221 11.67 12.01 1.08
N LEU A 222 11.11 11.80 2.28
CA LEU A 222 10.35 10.59 2.60
C LEU A 222 8.84 10.84 2.58
N VAL A 223 8.08 9.77 2.37
CA VAL A 223 6.70 9.64 2.85
C VAL A 223 6.73 8.66 4.01
N VAL A 224 6.26 9.05 5.18
CA VAL A 224 6.37 8.21 6.38
C VAL A 224 4.99 7.67 6.76
N GLY A 225 4.82 6.36 6.65
CA GLY A 225 3.62 5.66 7.12
C GLY A 225 3.80 5.19 8.56
N ILE A 226 2.85 5.49 9.42
CA ILE A 226 2.86 5.14 10.85
C ILE A 226 1.62 4.30 11.14
N GLY A 227 1.81 3.13 11.74
CA GLY A 227 0.75 2.30 12.28
C GLY A 227 0.82 2.29 13.81
N VAL A 228 -0.31 2.51 14.49
CA VAL A 228 -0.38 2.45 15.95
C VAL A 228 -1.54 1.57 16.38
N GLY A 229 -1.29 0.61 17.25
CA GLY A 229 -2.31 -0.33 17.73
C GLY A 229 -2.34 -1.63 16.94
N SER A 230 -3.51 -2.31 16.92
CA SER A 230 -3.69 -3.65 16.37
C SER A 230 -2.87 -4.71 17.14
N THR A 231 -2.28 -5.68 16.43
CA THR A 231 -1.41 -6.73 16.96
C THR A 231 -0.01 -6.64 16.36
N PHE A 232 0.96 -7.36 16.93
CA PHE A 232 2.35 -7.34 16.48
C PHE A 232 2.52 -7.57 14.97
N ASP A 233 1.77 -8.53 14.40
CA ASP A 233 1.82 -8.90 12.99
C ASP A 233 1.06 -7.91 12.09
N LYS A 234 0.03 -7.22 12.62
CA LYS A 234 -0.84 -6.33 11.85
C LYS A 234 -0.38 -4.87 11.86
N VAL A 235 0.32 -4.43 12.88
CA VAL A 235 0.76 -3.02 12.97
C VAL A 235 1.70 -2.61 11.84
N ALA A 236 2.55 -3.52 11.36
CA ALA A 236 3.41 -3.28 10.20
C ALA A 236 2.60 -3.06 8.92
N HIS A 237 1.50 -3.83 8.77
CA HIS A 237 0.57 -3.65 7.66
C HIS A 237 -0.13 -2.28 7.72
N LEU A 238 -0.58 -1.81 8.90
CA LEU A 238 -1.16 -0.47 9.06
C LEU A 238 -0.18 0.61 8.58
N ALA A 239 1.08 0.54 8.99
CA ALA A 239 2.10 1.49 8.56
C ALA A 239 2.36 1.45 7.04
N LYS A 240 2.31 0.26 6.43
CA LYS A 240 2.47 0.10 4.98
C LYS A 240 1.26 0.64 4.22
N SER A 241 0.05 0.34 4.68
CA SER A 241 -1.20 0.83 4.09
C SER A 241 -1.32 2.35 4.15
N ALA A 242 -0.81 2.97 5.23
CA ALA A 242 -0.75 4.43 5.35
C ALA A 242 0.00 5.09 4.19
N LEU A 243 0.99 4.41 3.60
CA LEU A 243 1.74 4.90 2.44
C LEU A 243 0.91 4.94 1.13
N LEU A 244 -0.26 4.32 1.09
CA LEU A 244 -1.15 4.36 -0.07
C LEU A 244 -1.89 5.68 -0.20
N ARG A 245 -2.11 6.39 0.92
CA ARG A 245 -2.79 7.68 0.91
C ARG A 245 -2.00 8.70 0.10
N PRO A 246 -2.66 9.52 -0.74
CA PRO A 246 -2.00 10.57 -1.50
C PRO A 246 -1.24 11.56 -0.61
N VAL A 247 -0.08 12.01 -1.05
CA VAL A 247 0.69 13.06 -0.40
C VAL A 247 -0.12 14.36 -0.40
N GLY A 248 -0.23 14.99 0.78
CA GLY A 248 -1.07 16.15 1.00
C GLY A 248 -2.49 15.85 1.51
N GLU A 249 -2.91 14.59 1.50
CA GLU A 249 -4.20 14.18 2.04
C GLU A 249 -4.07 13.77 3.51
N ARG A 250 -4.77 14.47 4.41
CA ARG A 250 -4.77 14.20 5.83
C ARG A 250 -5.76 13.10 6.22
N SER A 251 -5.55 12.50 7.39
CA SER A 251 -6.50 11.57 7.99
C SER A 251 -7.87 12.21 8.16
N SER A 252 -8.93 11.42 7.96
CA SER A 252 -10.30 11.85 8.27
C SER A 252 -10.59 11.99 9.77
N ASP A 253 -9.79 11.37 10.66
CA ASP A 253 -9.82 11.63 12.10
C ASP A 253 -9.01 12.92 12.38
N PRO A 254 -9.63 14.00 12.88
CA PRO A 254 -8.93 15.26 13.15
C PRO A 254 -7.74 15.12 14.13
N ARG A 255 -7.81 14.15 15.05
CA ARG A 255 -6.71 13.88 16.01
C ARG A 255 -5.51 13.25 15.32
N ALA A 256 -5.75 12.32 14.41
CA ALA A 256 -4.71 11.71 13.59
C ALA A 256 -4.13 12.74 12.62
N ALA A 257 -4.98 13.55 11.96
CA ALA A 257 -4.53 14.64 11.09
C ALA A 257 -3.62 15.65 11.79
N ALA A 258 -3.97 16.05 13.02
CA ALA A 258 -3.13 16.94 13.84
C ALA A 258 -1.80 16.27 14.21
N PHE A 259 -1.81 14.98 14.51
CA PHE A 259 -0.59 14.24 14.82
C PHE A 259 0.30 14.03 13.58
N GLU A 260 -0.28 13.80 12.40
CA GLU A 260 0.44 13.76 11.13
C GLU A 260 1.21 15.05 10.88
N GLN A 261 0.56 16.21 11.06
CA GLN A 261 1.18 17.51 10.86
C GLN A 261 2.30 17.76 11.89
N GLU A 262 2.06 17.46 13.17
CA GLU A 262 3.07 17.58 14.20
C GLU A 262 4.32 16.73 13.89
N MET A 263 4.13 15.49 13.47
CA MET A 263 5.26 14.62 13.12
C MET A 263 5.99 15.11 11.89
N LEU A 264 5.27 15.59 10.87
CA LEU A 264 5.88 16.18 9.67
C LEU A 264 6.75 17.38 10.04
N ASP A 265 6.24 18.28 10.87
CA ASP A 265 6.98 19.46 11.32
C ASP A 265 8.22 19.06 12.14
N ALA A 266 8.09 18.11 13.08
CA ALA A 266 9.19 17.61 13.90
C ALA A 266 10.28 16.91 13.06
N ILE A 267 9.88 16.10 12.08
CA ILE A 267 10.81 15.42 11.17
C ILE A 267 11.57 16.43 10.33
N ASN A 268 10.88 17.41 9.76
CA ASN A 268 11.50 18.44 8.93
C ASN A 268 12.38 19.41 9.75
N ALA A 269 12.03 19.66 11.03
CA ALA A 269 12.84 20.45 11.94
C ALA A 269 14.19 19.82 12.28
N THR A 270 14.43 18.53 11.96
CA THR A 270 15.76 17.90 12.13
C THR A 270 16.84 18.54 11.27
N GLY A 271 16.46 19.24 10.19
CA GLY A 271 17.39 19.87 9.28
C GLY A 271 18.22 18.89 8.42
N MET A 272 17.93 17.57 8.46
CA MET A 272 18.63 16.58 7.64
C MET A 272 18.41 16.79 6.16
N GLY A 273 17.22 17.24 5.77
CA GLY A 273 16.87 17.67 4.41
C GLY A 273 16.92 16.62 3.32
N PRO A 274 16.72 17.04 2.05
CA PRO A 274 16.75 16.15 0.89
C PRO A 274 18.11 15.46 0.74
N GLY A 275 18.10 14.18 0.44
CA GLY A 275 19.32 13.35 0.35
C GLY A 275 20.09 13.22 1.66
N ALA A 276 19.56 13.69 2.79
CA ALA A 276 20.25 13.87 4.07
C ALA A 276 21.51 14.77 3.95
N LEU A 277 21.50 15.71 3.01
CA LEU A 277 22.61 16.65 2.75
C LEU A 277 22.38 18.04 3.35
N GLY A 278 21.43 18.16 4.26
CA GLY A 278 20.98 19.40 4.87
C GLY A 278 19.86 20.06 4.07
N GLY A 279 19.00 20.80 4.77
CA GLY A 279 17.87 21.49 4.17
C GLY A 279 16.60 21.35 5.01
N ARG A 280 15.47 21.76 4.44
CA ARG A 280 14.19 21.87 5.15
C ARG A 280 13.34 20.60 5.03
N THR A 281 13.39 19.93 3.88
CA THR A 281 12.41 18.87 3.55
C THR A 281 13.05 17.49 3.67
N LEU A 282 12.98 16.91 4.86
CA LEU A 282 13.34 15.49 5.08
C LEU A 282 12.19 14.55 4.72
N ALA A 283 10.95 14.96 4.98
CA ALA A 283 9.74 14.24 4.59
C ALA A 283 8.79 15.16 3.81
N LEU A 284 8.17 14.60 2.78
CA LEU A 284 7.08 15.22 2.03
C LEU A 284 5.77 15.13 2.79
N ASP A 285 5.54 13.99 3.45
CA ASP A 285 4.33 13.77 4.24
C ASP A 285 4.51 12.69 5.31
N VAL A 286 3.59 12.72 6.28
CA VAL A 286 3.42 11.70 7.32
C VAL A 286 1.97 11.27 7.35
N HIS A 287 1.71 9.97 7.26
CA HIS A 287 0.39 9.38 7.33
C HIS A 287 0.27 8.43 8.50
N VAL A 288 -0.80 8.53 9.27
CA VAL A 288 -1.04 7.72 10.47
C VAL A 288 -2.31 6.90 10.32
N GLU A 289 -2.19 5.61 10.59
CA GLU A 289 -3.32 4.70 10.73
C GLU A 289 -3.35 4.13 12.14
N THR A 290 -4.50 4.17 12.78
CA THR A 290 -4.69 3.67 14.14
C THR A 290 -5.71 2.55 14.19
N ALA A 291 -5.51 1.61 15.11
CA ALA A 291 -6.46 0.52 15.35
C ALA A 291 -6.58 0.21 16.85
N PRO A 292 -7.69 -0.37 17.32
CA PRO A 292 -7.79 -0.91 18.66
C PRO A 292 -6.68 -1.93 18.94
N CYS A 293 -6.20 -1.99 20.19
CA CYS A 293 -5.22 -2.98 20.64
C CYS A 293 -5.55 -3.50 22.03
N HIS A 294 -4.80 -4.50 22.47
CA HIS A 294 -4.93 -5.00 23.84
C HIS A 294 -4.53 -3.92 24.84
N ILE A 295 -5.26 -3.80 25.97
CA ILE A 295 -5.05 -2.76 27.00
C ILE A 295 -3.61 -2.75 27.57
N ALA A 296 -2.94 -3.89 27.56
CA ALA A 296 -1.56 -4.05 28.02
C ALA A 296 -0.52 -3.98 26.88
N ALA A 297 -0.87 -3.44 25.71
CA ALA A 297 0.02 -3.35 24.55
C ALA A 297 -0.08 -1.96 23.90
N LEU A 298 1.03 -1.53 23.30
CA LEU A 298 1.09 -0.34 22.45
C LEU A 298 1.99 -0.64 21.25
N PRO A 299 1.49 -1.41 20.25
CA PRO A 299 2.25 -1.69 19.03
C PRO A 299 2.43 -0.42 18.22
N LEU A 300 3.63 -0.25 17.67
CA LEU A 300 3.99 0.84 16.79
C LEU A 300 4.79 0.30 15.60
N ALA A 301 4.46 0.73 14.41
CA ALA A 301 5.26 0.51 13.22
C ALA A 301 5.49 1.81 12.46
N ILE A 302 6.68 1.93 11.88
CA ILE A 302 7.09 3.04 11.04
C ILE A 302 7.57 2.45 9.73
N ASN A 303 6.93 2.78 8.62
CA ASN A 303 7.33 2.33 7.29
C ASN A 303 7.73 3.54 6.45
N MET A 304 8.98 3.56 5.98
CA MET A 304 9.50 4.67 5.22
C MET A 304 9.33 4.43 3.71
N GLY A 305 8.68 5.36 3.02
CA GLY A 305 8.69 5.49 1.57
C GLY A 305 9.80 6.46 1.15
N CYS A 306 10.57 6.14 0.11
CA CYS A 306 11.64 7.00 -0.40
C CYS A 306 11.11 8.06 -1.40
N SER A 307 11.98 8.95 -1.86
CA SER A 307 11.67 9.95 -2.89
C SER A 307 11.18 9.36 -4.22
N ALA A 308 11.53 8.10 -4.52
CA ALA A 308 11.00 7.34 -5.64
C ALA A 308 9.80 6.48 -5.19
N MET A 309 8.81 7.08 -4.56
CA MET A 309 7.60 6.40 -4.10
C MET A 309 6.79 5.88 -5.28
N ARG A 310 6.70 4.55 -5.43
CA ARG A 310 6.09 3.89 -6.59
C ARG A 310 4.87 3.11 -6.15
N ARG A 311 3.70 3.68 -6.34
CA ARG A 311 2.42 3.05 -6.01
C ARG A 311 1.34 3.38 -7.02
N ALA A 312 0.41 2.47 -7.19
CA ALA A 312 -0.82 2.69 -7.93
C ALA A 312 -2.00 2.01 -7.23
N THR A 313 -3.16 2.60 -7.39
CA THR A 313 -4.45 2.00 -7.04
C THR A 313 -5.24 1.82 -8.33
N VAL A 314 -5.68 0.61 -8.60
CA VAL A 314 -6.46 0.24 -9.79
C VAL A 314 -7.85 -0.16 -9.32
N GLU A 315 -8.88 0.58 -9.75
CA GLU A 315 -10.27 0.15 -9.56
C GLU A 315 -10.52 -1.03 -10.49
N LEU A 316 -10.97 -2.16 -9.93
CA LEU A 316 -11.42 -3.28 -10.75
C LEU A 316 -12.83 -2.97 -11.23
N ALA A 317 -12.96 -2.75 -12.54
CA ALA A 317 -14.28 -2.69 -13.14
C ALA A 317 -14.94 -4.07 -13.04
N PRO A 318 -16.24 -4.14 -12.71
CA PRO A 318 -16.97 -5.41 -12.76
C PRO A 318 -16.78 -6.06 -14.11
N ALA A 319 -16.53 -7.38 -14.11
CA ALA A 319 -16.49 -8.14 -15.34
C ALA A 319 -17.83 -7.87 -16.08
N SER A 320 -17.76 -7.22 -17.23
CA SER A 320 -18.96 -6.94 -18.02
C SER A 320 -19.68 -8.28 -18.21
N LYS A 321 -20.92 -8.38 -17.73
CA LYS A 321 -21.76 -9.57 -17.93
C LYS A 321 -21.71 -9.89 -19.42
N GLY A 322 -20.89 -10.89 -19.81
CA GLY A 322 -20.90 -11.38 -21.16
C GLY A 322 -22.34 -11.73 -21.47
N ARG A 323 -22.96 -11.03 -22.41
CA ARG A 323 -24.27 -11.42 -22.94
C ARG A 323 -24.07 -12.83 -23.46
N GLY A 324 -24.42 -13.81 -22.64
CA GLY A 324 -24.53 -15.20 -23.07
C GLY A 324 -25.41 -15.21 -24.30
N GLY A 325 -24.78 -15.45 -25.45
CA GLY A 325 -25.50 -15.70 -26.66
C GLY A 325 -26.47 -16.86 -26.41
N ARG A 326 -27.69 -16.66 -26.81
CA ARG A 326 -28.77 -17.63 -26.82
C ARG A 326 -28.40 -18.79 -27.75
#